data_ff01caad5d6ff9972caa6bf031dc6cd3
#
_entry.id   ff01caad5d6ff9972caa6bf031dc6cd3
#
_cell.length_a   1.000
_cell.length_b   1.000
_cell.length_c   1.000
_cell.angle_alpha   90.00
_cell.angle_beta   90.00
_cell.angle_gamma   90.00
#
_symmetry.space_group_name_H-M   'P 1'
#
loop_
_entity.id
_entity.type
_entity.pdbx_description
1 polymer ?
#
loop_
_entity_poly.entity_id
_entity_poly.type
_entity_poly.pdbx_seq_one_letter_code
_entity_poly.pdbx_strand_id
1 'polypeptide(L)'
;MQGGKLAGGNPENGRVDNDFYATDPEAVAKLFDALKTVGACPEAPKSFLEPCVGNGNIAGRTLNLFPGVTETTCMDIVDRGYPGTIVHDFLSADLSGKKYDLIVSNPPYSMALEFVQKCRSLLSDTGILAMFLKVQYWEGEKRKDDLTKYPPAYCFPFSKRMPTWNNGQPTDENGKRWATTMCHAWFVWTPGNKELCRTMPI
;
A
#
# COMPACT_ATOMS: atom_id res chain seq x y z
N MET A 1 -29.05 -14.63 -13.83
CA MET A 1 -27.97 -15.24 -13.00
C MET A 1 -27.30 -14.12 -12.24
N GLN A 2 -27.37 -14.16 -10.89
CA GLN A 2 -26.84 -13.11 -10.02
C GLN A 2 -25.31 -13.21 -9.95
N GLY A 3 -24.61 -12.29 -10.60
CA GLY A 3 -23.14 -12.20 -10.65
C GLY A 3 -22.47 -11.52 -9.44
N GLY A 4 -23.09 -11.57 -8.26
CA GLY A 4 -22.63 -10.80 -7.08
C GLY A 4 -21.73 -11.53 -6.09
N LYS A 5 -21.45 -12.82 -6.25
CA LYS A 5 -20.77 -13.63 -5.22
C LYS A 5 -19.28 -13.89 -5.44
N LEU A 6 -18.69 -13.46 -6.53
CA LEU A 6 -17.27 -13.74 -6.86
C LEU A 6 -16.28 -12.58 -6.53
N ALA A 7 -16.76 -11.44 -6.08
CA ALA A 7 -15.92 -10.27 -5.82
C ALA A 7 -15.35 -10.18 -4.38
N GLY A 8 -15.39 -11.27 -3.59
CA GLY A 8 -14.58 -11.40 -2.36
C GLY A 8 -14.94 -10.47 -1.20
N GLY A 9 -16.14 -9.89 -1.16
CA GLY A 9 -16.70 -9.28 0.05
C GLY A 9 -17.68 -10.27 0.70
N ASN A 10 -17.56 -10.51 2.01
CA ASN A 10 -18.62 -11.23 2.72
C ASN A 10 -19.81 -10.27 2.89
N PRO A 11 -20.98 -10.49 2.24
CA PRO A 11 -22.12 -9.59 2.33
C PRO A 11 -22.72 -9.53 3.74
N GLU A 12 -22.41 -10.51 4.59
CA GLU A 12 -22.95 -10.62 5.95
C GLU A 12 -22.29 -9.70 6.96
N ASN A 13 -21.06 -9.21 6.69
CA ASN A 13 -20.31 -8.36 7.61
C ASN A 13 -20.31 -6.86 7.24
N GLY A 14 -21.09 -6.43 6.25
CA GLY A 14 -21.13 -5.05 5.80
C GLY A 14 -19.78 -4.58 5.17
N ARG A 15 -19.83 -3.54 4.36
CA ARG A 15 -18.62 -2.84 3.91
C ARG A 15 -18.18 -1.92 5.05
N VAL A 16 -16.90 -1.99 5.45
CA VAL A 16 -16.36 -1.08 6.47
C VAL A 16 -16.38 0.35 5.92
N ASP A 17 -16.84 1.29 6.73
CA ASP A 17 -16.91 2.69 6.35
C ASP A 17 -15.54 3.22 5.91
N ASN A 18 -15.53 3.89 4.75
CA ASN A 18 -14.32 4.41 4.11
C ASN A 18 -13.25 3.35 3.83
N ASP A 19 -13.65 2.09 3.57
CA ASP A 19 -12.74 0.97 3.23
C ASP A 19 -11.55 0.80 4.20
N PHE A 20 -11.77 1.02 5.52
CA PHE A 20 -10.70 0.93 6.50
C PHE A 20 -10.33 -0.53 6.81
N TYR A 21 -9.30 -1.00 6.13
CA TYR A 21 -8.69 -2.30 6.31
C TYR A 21 -7.20 -2.12 6.61
N ALA A 22 -6.82 -2.10 7.88
CA ALA A 22 -5.43 -1.89 8.27
C ALA A 22 -4.54 -3.07 7.81
N THR A 23 -3.37 -2.75 7.32
CA THR A 23 -2.38 -3.73 6.89
C THR A 23 -1.68 -4.33 8.11
N ASP A 24 -1.48 -5.65 8.13
CA ASP A 24 -0.67 -6.30 9.16
C ASP A 24 0.78 -5.75 9.08
N PRO A 25 1.37 -5.26 10.18
CA PRO A 25 2.77 -4.81 10.20
C PRO A 25 3.78 -5.84 9.71
N GLU A 26 3.47 -7.14 9.80
CA GLU A 26 4.29 -8.22 9.26
C GLU A 26 4.38 -8.14 7.72
N ALA A 27 3.32 -7.68 7.05
CA ALA A 27 3.35 -7.48 5.61
C ALA A 27 4.39 -6.43 5.20
N VAL A 28 4.57 -5.38 6.01
CA VAL A 28 5.59 -4.33 5.79
C VAL A 28 7.00 -4.89 6.01
N ALA A 29 7.20 -5.71 7.05
CA ALA A 29 8.50 -6.36 7.27
C ALA A 29 8.91 -7.22 6.07
N LYS A 30 7.98 -8.06 5.58
CA LYS A 30 8.21 -8.92 4.39
C LYS A 30 8.51 -8.11 3.13
N LEU A 31 7.87 -6.94 2.93
CA LEU A 31 8.21 -6.04 1.83
C LEU A 31 9.70 -5.67 1.86
N PHE A 32 10.18 -5.15 2.99
CA PHE A 32 11.54 -4.65 3.08
C PHE A 32 12.58 -5.78 3.08
N ASP A 33 12.25 -6.96 3.60
CA ASP A 33 13.11 -8.14 3.48
C ASP A 33 13.21 -8.61 2.01
N ALA A 34 12.10 -8.58 1.27
CA ALA A 34 12.12 -8.86 -0.17
C ALA A 34 12.95 -7.83 -0.94
N LEU A 35 12.78 -6.54 -0.64
CA LEU A 35 13.57 -5.47 -1.27
C LEU A 35 15.07 -5.60 -0.99
N LYS A 36 15.47 -6.00 0.23
CA LYS A 36 16.87 -6.33 0.56
C LYS A 36 17.37 -7.51 -0.28
N THR A 37 16.57 -8.57 -0.39
CA THR A 37 16.91 -9.77 -1.15
C THR A 37 17.19 -9.47 -2.62
N VAL A 38 16.44 -8.56 -3.23
CA VAL A 38 16.60 -8.16 -4.63
C VAL A 38 17.56 -6.97 -4.83
N GLY A 39 18.17 -6.46 -3.76
CA GLY A 39 19.11 -5.33 -3.82
C GLY A 39 18.45 -3.97 -4.14
N ALA A 40 17.17 -3.81 -3.80
CA ALA A 40 16.39 -2.61 -4.11
C ALA A 40 15.88 -1.87 -2.85
N CYS A 41 16.31 -2.28 -1.66
CA CYS A 41 15.96 -1.60 -0.43
C CYS A 41 16.71 -0.26 -0.33
N PRO A 42 16.02 0.87 -0.08
CA PRO A 42 16.70 2.14 0.15
C PRO A 42 17.63 2.07 1.37
N GLU A 43 18.85 2.56 1.23
CA GLU A 43 19.86 2.47 2.31
C GLU A 43 19.63 3.49 3.42
N ALA A 44 19.34 4.74 3.08
CA ALA A 44 19.21 5.83 4.05
C ALA A 44 18.13 6.85 3.66
N PRO A 45 16.86 6.41 3.55
CA PRO A 45 15.77 7.33 3.19
C PRO A 45 15.61 8.43 4.24
N LYS A 46 15.28 9.64 3.79
CA LYS A 46 15.09 10.82 4.65
C LYS A 46 13.63 11.24 4.74
N SER A 47 12.82 10.90 3.73
CA SER A 47 11.45 11.33 3.64
C SER A 47 10.50 10.17 3.40
N PHE A 48 9.33 10.22 4.07
CA PHE A 48 8.31 9.19 4.02
C PHE A 48 6.92 9.80 3.81
N LEU A 49 6.14 9.17 2.94
CA LEU A 49 4.72 9.49 2.72
C LEU A 49 3.86 8.24 2.89
N GLU A 50 2.81 8.33 3.69
CA GLU A 50 1.69 7.40 3.71
C GLU A 50 0.38 8.15 3.44
N PRO A 51 -0.22 8.03 2.24
CA PRO A 51 -1.43 8.76 1.87
C PRO A 51 -2.74 8.20 2.45
N CYS A 52 -2.72 7.03 3.10
CA CYS A 52 -3.86 6.38 3.75
C CYS A 52 -3.40 5.74 5.06
N VAL A 53 -2.98 6.58 6.02
CA VAL A 53 -2.27 6.13 7.22
C VAL A 53 -3.11 5.24 8.14
N GLY A 54 -4.42 5.40 8.13
CA GLY A 54 -5.30 4.64 9.01
C GLY A 54 -4.90 4.78 10.49
N ASN A 55 -4.71 3.66 11.17
CA ASN A 55 -4.21 3.61 12.54
C ASN A 55 -2.67 3.58 12.65
N GLY A 56 -1.95 3.78 11.53
CA GLY A 56 -0.50 3.89 11.51
C GLY A 56 0.29 2.58 11.44
N ASN A 57 -0.34 1.46 11.14
CA ASN A 57 0.35 0.16 11.08
C ASN A 57 1.51 0.15 10.08
N ILE A 58 1.31 0.70 8.88
CA ILE A 58 2.36 0.81 7.86
C ILE A 58 3.39 1.86 8.27
N ALA A 59 2.96 3.08 8.63
CA ALA A 59 3.85 4.16 9.04
C ALA A 59 4.72 3.74 10.23
N GLY A 60 4.13 3.24 11.30
CA GLY A 60 4.86 2.82 12.50
C GLY A 60 5.89 1.73 12.19
N ARG A 61 5.52 0.72 11.39
CA ARG A 61 6.48 -0.33 11.03
C ARG A 61 7.58 0.18 10.11
N THR A 62 7.26 1.03 9.13
CA THR A 62 8.23 1.61 8.21
C THR A 62 9.24 2.49 8.96
N LEU A 63 8.76 3.40 9.82
CA LEU A 63 9.63 4.30 10.58
C LEU A 63 10.51 3.55 11.59
N ASN A 64 10.03 2.44 12.16
CA ASN A 64 10.88 1.58 13.01
C ASN A 64 12.01 0.90 12.21
N LEU A 65 11.79 0.57 10.94
CA LEU A 65 12.82 0.01 10.07
C LEU A 65 13.81 1.07 9.56
N PHE A 66 13.37 2.32 9.45
CA PHE A 66 14.16 3.43 8.95
C PHE A 66 14.17 4.60 9.94
N PRO A 67 14.85 4.47 11.08
CA PRO A 67 14.90 5.53 12.11
C PRO A 67 15.61 6.80 11.65
N GLY A 68 16.27 6.79 10.49
CA GLY A 68 16.91 7.94 9.87
C GLY A 68 15.97 8.82 9.03
N VAL A 69 14.69 8.46 8.91
CA VAL A 69 13.67 9.32 8.29
C VAL A 69 13.40 10.53 9.18
N THR A 70 13.54 11.72 8.63
CA THR A 70 13.39 12.99 9.35
C THR A 70 12.18 13.81 8.86
N GLU A 71 11.70 13.56 7.66
CA GLU A 71 10.51 14.19 7.09
C GLU A 71 9.41 13.14 6.88
N THR A 72 8.29 13.29 7.57
CA THR A 72 7.16 12.37 7.50
C THR A 72 5.89 13.12 7.13
N THR A 73 5.15 12.60 6.16
CA THR A 73 3.81 13.05 5.79
C THR A 73 2.86 11.86 5.87
N CYS A 74 1.93 11.89 6.82
CA CYS A 74 0.90 10.86 6.97
C CYS A 74 -0.46 11.51 6.78
N MET A 75 -1.25 11.00 5.84
CA MET A 75 -2.55 11.54 5.48
C MET A 75 -3.63 10.46 5.59
N ASP A 76 -4.83 10.87 5.88
CA ASP A 76 -6.03 10.05 5.74
C ASP A 76 -7.24 10.97 5.55
N ILE A 77 -8.31 10.44 4.97
CA ILE A 77 -9.58 11.19 4.84
C ILE A 77 -10.34 11.27 6.17
N VAL A 78 -9.99 10.39 7.12
CA VAL A 78 -10.57 10.30 8.46
C VAL A 78 -9.45 10.19 9.49
N ASP A 79 -9.53 10.95 10.59
CA ASP A 79 -8.64 10.74 11.74
C ASP A 79 -8.96 9.41 12.43
N ARG A 80 -7.98 8.51 12.45
CA ARG A 80 -8.06 7.19 13.09
C ARG A 80 -7.09 7.04 14.26
N GLY A 81 -6.62 8.17 14.79
CA GLY A 81 -5.82 8.25 16.00
C GLY A 81 -4.31 8.08 15.80
N TYR A 82 -3.80 8.05 14.55
CA TYR A 82 -2.35 8.07 14.35
C TYR A 82 -1.80 9.49 14.56
N PRO A 83 -0.82 9.71 15.45
CA PRO A 83 -0.32 11.04 15.78
C PRO A 83 0.25 11.78 14.55
N GLY A 84 -0.17 13.02 14.36
CA GLY A 84 0.32 13.86 13.25
C GLY A 84 -0.38 13.57 11.91
N THR A 85 -1.48 12.83 11.90
CA THR A 85 -2.29 12.63 10.69
C THR A 85 -2.81 13.96 10.15
N ILE A 86 -2.53 14.23 8.87
CA ILE A 86 -3.14 15.31 8.12
C ILE A 86 -4.47 14.80 7.57
N VAL A 87 -5.58 15.27 8.14
CA VAL A 87 -6.92 14.86 7.71
C VAL A 87 -7.30 15.62 6.43
N HIS A 88 -7.12 14.98 5.31
CA HIS A 88 -7.40 15.54 3.98
C HIS A 88 -7.49 14.44 2.93
N ASP A 89 -8.29 14.66 1.88
CA ASP A 89 -8.27 13.78 0.71
C ASP A 89 -6.93 13.90 -0.03
N PHE A 90 -6.15 12.83 -0.01
CA PHE A 90 -4.85 12.78 -0.67
C PHE A 90 -4.92 13.15 -2.15
N LEU A 91 -5.96 12.69 -2.88
CA LEU A 91 -6.05 12.94 -4.32
C LEU A 91 -6.23 14.42 -4.66
N SER A 92 -6.89 15.20 -3.78
CA SER A 92 -7.09 16.64 -3.93
C SER A 92 -5.99 17.49 -3.27
N ALA A 93 -5.16 16.91 -2.38
CA ALA A 93 -4.13 17.64 -1.66
C ALA A 93 -3.06 18.23 -2.60
N ASP A 94 -2.68 19.48 -2.35
CA ASP A 94 -1.52 20.09 -3.01
C ASP A 94 -0.23 19.69 -2.30
N LEU A 95 0.54 18.82 -2.95
CA LEU A 95 1.87 18.38 -2.54
C LEU A 95 2.92 18.78 -3.60
N SER A 96 2.64 19.81 -4.38
CA SER A 96 3.55 20.31 -5.41
C SER A 96 4.91 20.68 -4.81
N GLY A 97 5.98 20.29 -5.49
CA GLY A 97 7.36 20.50 -5.00
C GLY A 97 7.82 19.52 -3.92
N LYS A 98 6.95 18.67 -3.37
CA LYS A 98 7.36 17.62 -2.45
C LYS A 98 7.89 16.39 -3.19
N LYS A 99 8.91 15.76 -2.61
CA LYS A 99 9.48 14.49 -3.08
C LYS A 99 9.75 13.59 -1.87
N TYR A 100 9.52 12.29 -2.06
CA TYR A 100 9.66 11.30 -0.99
C TYR A 100 10.53 10.12 -1.42
N ASP A 101 11.38 9.69 -0.50
CA ASP A 101 12.25 8.52 -0.69
C ASP A 101 11.48 7.21 -0.47
N LEU A 102 10.53 7.25 0.46
CA LEU A 102 9.64 6.13 0.74
C LEU A 102 8.18 6.56 0.61
N ILE A 103 7.44 5.87 -0.24
CA ILE A 103 5.97 5.96 -0.26
C ILE A 103 5.45 4.54 -0.10
N VAL A 104 4.80 4.25 1.03
CA VAL A 104 4.27 2.92 1.33
C VAL A 104 2.83 3.05 1.79
N SER A 105 1.90 2.35 1.15
CA SER A 105 0.47 2.49 1.49
C SER A 105 -0.37 1.30 1.08
N ASN A 106 -1.56 1.23 1.70
CA ASN A 106 -2.68 0.37 1.31
C ASN A 106 -3.86 1.28 0.92
N PRO A 107 -3.95 1.76 -0.31
CA PRO A 107 -5.00 2.68 -0.73
C PRO A 107 -6.34 1.97 -0.94
N PRO A 108 -7.46 2.72 -0.97
CA PRO A 108 -8.75 2.18 -1.41
C PRO A 108 -8.62 1.54 -2.80
N TYR A 109 -8.96 0.24 -2.93
CA TYR A 109 -8.72 -0.51 -4.16
C TYR A 109 -9.50 0.03 -5.36
N SER A 110 -10.65 0.68 -5.12
CA SER A 110 -11.45 1.32 -6.17
C SER A 110 -10.74 2.53 -6.82
N MET A 111 -9.82 3.17 -6.11
CA MET A 111 -9.06 4.35 -6.55
C MET A 111 -7.55 4.09 -6.65
N ALA A 112 -7.17 2.81 -6.66
CA ALA A 112 -5.75 2.42 -6.59
C ALA A 112 -4.92 2.99 -7.75
N LEU A 113 -5.50 3.14 -8.95
CA LEU A 113 -4.79 3.69 -10.11
C LEU A 113 -4.42 5.17 -9.88
N GLU A 114 -5.38 5.97 -9.43
CA GLU A 114 -5.21 7.40 -9.16
C GLU A 114 -4.17 7.63 -8.05
N PHE A 115 -4.22 6.80 -6.99
CA PHE A 115 -3.22 6.83 -5.93
C PHE A 115 -1.82 6.48 -6.45
N VAL A 116 -1.67 5.41 -7.24
CA VAL A 116 -0.40 5.03 -7.84
C VAL A 116 0.16 6.14 -8.71
N GLN A 117 -0.67 6.76 -9.57
CA GLN A 117 -0.25 7.83 -10.48
C GLN A 117 0.25 9.04 -9.70
N LYS A 118 -0.52 9.52 -8.71
CA LYS A 118 -0.14 10.65 -7.88
C LYS A 118 1.11 10.35 -7.06
N CYS A 119 1.19 9.18 -6.41
CA CYS A 119 2.35 8.80 -5.62
C CYS A 119 3.62 8.69 -6.47
N ARG A 120 3.55 8.14 -7.70
CA ARG A 120 4.72 8.12 -8.60
C ARG A 120 5.25 9.51 -8.92
N SER A 121 4.37 10.51 -9.07
CA SER A 121 4.79 11.88 -9.33
C SER A 121 5.51 12.54 -8.16
N LEU A 122 5.34 11.99 -6.95
CA LEU A 122 5.93 12.46 -5.70
C LEU A 122 7.19 11.68 -5.31
N LEU A 123 7.65 10.70 -6.09
CA LEU A 123 8.91 10.02 -5.80
C LEU A 123 10.12 10.93 -6.00
N SER A 124 11.09 10.82 -5.10
CA SER A 124 12.45 11.32 -5.33
C SER A 124 13.15 10.46 -6.39
N ASP A 125 14.27 10.92 -6.93
CA ASP A 125 14.98 10.22 -8.03
C ASP A 125 15.51 8.82 -7.62
N THR A 126 15.63 8.56 -6.33
CA THR A 126 16.08 7.27 -5.76
C THR A 126 15.01 6.61 -4.89
N GLY A 127 13.81 7.17 -4.87
CA GLY A 127 12.72 6.70 -4.01
C GLY A 127 12.08 5.41 -4.49
N ILE A 128 11.30 4.81 -3.61
CA ILE A 128 10.40 3.69 -3.93
C ILE A 128 8.96 4.01 -3.58
N LEU A 129 8.05 3.54 -4.41
CA LEU A 129 6.62 3.48 -4.14
C LEU A 129 6.24 2.01 -3.96
N ALA A 130 5.71 1.63 -2.80
CA ALA A 130 5.18 0.31 -2.55
C ALA A 130 3.69 0.38 -2.18
N MET A 131 2.86 -0.29 -2.97
CA MET A 131 1.42 -0.35 -2.76
C MET A 131 0.97 -1.78 -2.43
N PHE A 132 0.25 -1.93 -1.30
CA PHE A 132 -0.38 -3.18 -0.91
C PHE A 132 -1.70 -3.34 -1.65
N LEU A 133 -1.71 -4.18 -2.67
CA LEU A 133 -2.86 -4.31 -3.57
C LEU A 133 -3.27 -5.78 -3.72
N LYS A 134 -4.50 -5.98 -4.20
CA LYS A 134 -4.92 -7.30 -4.68
C LYS A 134 -4.11 -7.68 -5.92
N VAL A 135 -3.76 -8.97 -6.06
CA VAL A 135 -3.05 -9.46 -7.27
C VAL A 135 -3.85 -9.13 -8.55
N GLN A 136 -5.18 -9.07 -8.45
CA GLN A 136 -6.06 -8.65 -9.54
C GLN A 136 -5.82 -7.18 -10.00
N TYR A 137 -4.95 -6.43 -9.36
CA TYR A 137 -4.53 -5.11 -9.88
C TYR A 137 -3.94 -5.20 -11.30
N TRP A 138 -3.36 -6.36 -11.66
CA TRP A 138 -2.92 -6.63 -13.04
C TRP A 138 -4.05 -6.68 -14.06
N GLU A 139 -5.29 -6.95 -13.63
CA GLU A 139 -6.45 -7.04 -14.48
C GLU A 139 -7.10 -5.66 -14.69
N GLY A 140 -7.76 -5.48 -15.82
CA GLY A 140 -8.59 -4.32 -16.11
C GLY A 140 -8.02 -3.38 -17.16
N GLU A 141 -8.83 -3.12 -18.17
CA GLU A 141 -8.48 -2.31 -19.36
C GLU A 141 -8.00 -0.91 -18.99
N LYS A 142 -8.64 -0.26 -18.01
CA LYS A 142 -8.26 1.09 -17.55
C LYS A 142 -6.83 1.18 -17.02
N ARG A 143 -6.26 0.09 -16.51
CA ARG A 143 -4.91 0.05 -15.97
C ARG A 143 -3.86 -0.40 -16.98
N LYS A 144 -4.29 -1.04 -18.07
CA LYS A 144 -3.39 -1.62 -19.06
C LYS A 144 -2.38 -0.60 -19.59
N ASP A 145 -2.85 0.57 -20.03
CA ASP A 145 -1.98 1.60 -20.61
C ASP A 145 -1.00 2.17 -19.57
N ASP A 146 -1.45 2.40 -18.33
CA ASP A 146 -0.61 2.87 -17.24
C ASP A 146 0.45 1.84 -16.86
N LEU A 147 0.07 0.57 -16.69
CA LEU A 147 0.98 -0.52 -16.36
C LEU A 147 1.96 -0.83 -17.50
N THR A 148 1.56 -0.63 -18.75
CA THR A 148 2.45 -0.78 -19.92
C THR A 148 3.48 0.35 -19.99
N LYS A 149 3.03 1.58 -19.75
CA LYS A 149 3.90 2.77 -19.85
C LYS A 149 4.81 2.92 -18.61
N TYR A 150 4.32 2.53 -17.46
CA TYR A 150 4.98 2.67 -16.15
C TYR A 150 4.87 1.36 -15.35
N PRO A 151 5.53 0.28 -15.78
CA PRO A 151 5.45 -1.00 -15.10
C PRO A 151 6.04 -0.90 -13.69
N PRO A 152 5.46 -1.61 -12.69
CA PRO A 152 6.14 -1.78 -11.43
C PRO A 152 7.47 -2.52 -11.66
N ALA A 153 8.51 -2.15 -10.94
CA ALA A 153 9.81 -2.83 -10.98
C ALA A 153 9.70 -4.23 -10.36
N TYR A 154 8.89 -4.35 -9.30
CA TYR A 154 8.67 -5.62 -8.60
C TYR A 154 7.20 -5.84 -8.27
N CYS A 155 6.82 -7.14 -8.23
CA CYS A 155 5.59 -7.62 -7.64
C CYS A 155 5.93 -8.75 -6.67
N PHE A 156 5.58 -8.58 -5.39
CA PHE A 156 5.81 -9.55 -4.33
C PHE A 156 4.49 -10.13 -3.83
N PRO A 157 3.93 -11.17 -4.48
CA PRO A 157 2.74 -11.84 -3.99
C PRO A 157 3.06 -12.63 -2.71
N PHE A 158 2.12 -12.61 -1.76
CA PHE A 158 2.27 -13.40 -0.54
C PHE A 158 2.02 -14.87 -0.82
N SER A 159 2.98 -15.73 -0.46
CA SER A 159 2.86 -17.19 -0.53
C SER A 159 1.86 -17.75 0.49
N LYS A 160 1.68 -17.06 1.62
CA LYS A 160 0.64 -17.30 2.62
C LYS A 160 -0.31 -16.11 2.63
N ARG A 161 -1.63 -16.37 2.67
CA ARG A 161 -2.64 -15.31 2.74
C ARG A 161 -2.33 -14.30 3.84
N MET A 162 -2.25 -13.03 3.46
CA MET A 162 -2.04 -11.91 4.36
C MET A 162 -3.37 -11.18 4.55
N PRO A 163 -4.09 -11.40 5.69
CA PRO A 163 -5.33 -10.71 5.93
C PRO A 163 -5.07 -9.24 6.28
N THR A 164 -6.04 -8.40 5.96
CA THR A 164 -6.12 -7.04 6.50
C THR A 164 -7.01 -7.05 7.74
N TRP A 165 -6.81 -6.11 8.63
CA TRP A 165 -7.51 -6.01 9.91
C TRP A 165 -8.72 -5.09 9.79
N ASN A 166 -9.91 -5.62 9.96
CA ASN A 166 -11.13 -4.84 9.94
C ASN A 166 -11.12 -3.82 11.08
N ASN A 167 -11.39 -2.55 10.78
CA ASN A 167 -11.34 -1.45 11.75
C ASN A 167 -10.04 -1.40 12.57
N GLY A 168 -8.93 -1.82 11.98
CA GLY A 168 -7.62 -1.77 12.64
C GLY A 168 -7.39 -2.81 13.75
N GLN A 169 -8.31 -3.74 13.97
CA GLN A 169 -8.21 -4.76 15.00
C GLN A 169 -7.65 -6.07 14.44
N PRO A 170 -6.63 -6.70 15.07
CA PRO A 170 -6.00 -7.93 14.56
C PRO A 170 -6.90 -9.18 14.67
N THR A 171 -7.96 -9.10 15.46
CA THR A 171 -8.92 -10.18 15.72
C THR A 171 -10.35 -9.67 15.66
N ASP A 172 -11.29 -10.58 15.47
CA ASP A 172 -12.71 -10.30 15.66
C ASP A 172 -13.09 -10.18 17.13
N GLU A 173 -14.36 -9.95 17.41
CA GLU A 173 -14.93 -9.83 18.78
C GLU A 173 -14.75 -11.08 19.65
N ASN A 174 -14.51 -12.24 19.05
CA ASN A 174 -14.29 -13.52 19.70
C ASN A 174 -12.78 -13.85 19.87
N GLY A 175 -11.89 -12.90 19.53
CA GLY A 175 -10.44 -13.09 19.60
C GLY A 175 -9.86 -13.95 18.47
N LYS A 176 -10.64 -14.29 17.44
CA LYS A 176 -10.18 -15.06 16.29
C LYS A 176 -9.51 -14.14 15.28
N ARG A 177 -8.31 -14.51 14.82
CA ARG A 177 -7.60 -13.77 13.77
C ARG A 177 -8.40 -13.73 12.47
N TRP A 178 -8.35 -12.58 11.80
CA TRP A 178 -8.97 -12.42 10.49
C TRP A 178 -8.37 -13.42 9.48
N ALA A 179 -9.23 -13.94 8.62
CA ALA A 179 -8.85 -14.74 7.48
C ALA A 179 -9.30 -14.04 6.19
N THR A 180 -8.61 -14.29 5.09
CA THR A 180 -8.95 -13.70 3.80
C THR A 180 -8.85 -14.73 2.69
N THR A 181 -9.79 -14.66 1.75
CA THR A 181 -9.69 -15.34 0.45
C THR A 181 -8.93 -14.52 -0.59
N MET A 182 -8.67 -13.24 -0.26
CA MET A 182 -8.00 -12.32 -1.17
C MET A 182 -6.52 -12.65 -1.31
N CYS A 183 -6.02 -12.60 -2.53
CA CYS A 183 -4.59 -12.65 -2.82
C CYS A 183 -4.05 -11.23 -2.85
N HIS A 184 -3.17 -10.91 -1.93
CA HIS A 184 -2.48 -9.63 -1.91
C HIS A 184 -1.04 -9.76 -2.39
N ALA A 185 -0.50 -8.62 -2.85
CA ALA A 185 0.90 -8.45 -3.21
C ALA A 185 1.36 -7.02 -2.90
N TRP A 186 2.63 -6.84 -2.69
CA TRP A 186 3.26 -5.54 -2.81
C TRP A 186 3.62 -5.30 -4.27
N PHE A 187 3.14 -4.20 -4.83
CA PHE A 187 3.57 -3.67 -6.12
C PHE A 187 4.53 -2.54 -5.88
N VAL A 188 5.72 -2.60 -6.44
CA VAL A 188 6.79 -1.63 -6.18
C VAL A 188 7.21 -0.94 -7.46
N TRP A 189 7.13 0.38 -7.47
CA TRP A 189 7.64 1.23 -8.55
C TRP A 189 8.91 1.95 -8.11
N THR A 190 9.84 2.09 -9.04
CA THR A 190 11.05 2.89 -8.92
C THR A 190 11.09 3.92 -10.03
N PRO A 191 11.72 5.09 -9.82
CA PRO A 191 11.81 6.12 -10.83
C PRO A 191 12.45 5.61 -12.12
N GLY A 192 11.85 5.98 -13.25
CA GLY A 192 12.43 5.67 -14.57
C GLY A 192 12.38 4.20 -15.00
N ASN A 193 11.81 3.28 -14.18
CA ASN A 193 11.71 1.89 -14.59
C ASN A 193 10.93 1.71 -15.88
N LYS A 194 11.51 0.97 -16.84
CA LYS A 194 10.93 0.57 -18.13
C LYS A 194 11.03 -0.94 -18.35
N GLU A 195 11.69 -1.62 -17.43
CA GLU A 195 11.89 -3.06 -17.48
C GLU A 195 10.58 -3.79 -17.11
N LEU A 196 10.47 -5.03 -17.56
CA LEU A 196 9.37 -5.90 -17.16
C LEU A 196 9.39 -6.12 -15.64
N CYS A 197 8.20 -6.23 -15.07
CA CYS A 197 8.05 -6.46 -13.63
C CYS A 197 8.69 -7.79 -13.20
N ARG A 198 9.61 -7.75 -12.26
CA ARG A 198 10.17 -8.94 -11.62
C ARG A 198 9.25 -9.40 -10.50
N THR A 199 8.90 -10.68 -10.50
CA THR A 199 8.00 -11.26 -9.52
C THR A 199 8.72 -12.26 -8.63
N MET A 200 8.55 -12.15 -7.31
CA MET A 200 9.09 -13.07 -6.31
C MET A 200 8.04 -13.28 -5.20
N PRO A 201 7.60 -14.51 -4.92
CA PRO A 201 6.69 -14.76 -3.79
C PRO A 201 7.40 -14.56 -2.44
N ILE A 202 6.65 -14.04 -1.44
CA ILE A 202 7.16 -13.72 -0.10
C ILE A 202 6.32 -14.31 1.02
#